data_dcd18cd9b1997251d35fb20ae1fa5467
#
_entry.id   dcd18cd9b1997251d35fb20ae1fa5467
#
_cell.length_a   1.000
_cell.length_b   1.000
_cell.length_c   1.000
_cell.angle_alpha   90.00
_cell.angle_beta   90.00
_cell.angle_gamma   90.00
#
_symmetry.space_group_name_H-M   'P 1'
#
loop_
_entity.id
_entity.type
_entity.pdbx_description
1 polymer ?
#
loop_
_entity_poly.entity_id
_entity_poly.type
_entity_poly.pdbx_seq_one_letter_code
_entity_poly.pdbx_strand_id
1 'polypeptide(L)'
;MKNKTITAVIPVKANSMRLPGKNTLPFGRSNLLLHKIGQLKEVSEITDIIVSSDSDVMLEMAEHAGVKGIKRPEKYADESVPFGRFLDYLCAVLPNEHILWACVTSPLVEPALYKKAIQIYFEKLEEGYDSLITLESKQTFFMDNNGPINFKTGLEHKNSEFLEPIYHFTNGINIAPKRNIHKWHYNFGPNPYRMIVNKKEAVDIDDIYDYVCALAMYQMPDIEDLTYSELIKKMCSGGGIKKRNSRRAA
;
A
#
# COMPACT_ATOMS: atom_id res chain seq x y z
N MET A 1 -15.26 -10.85 25.52
CA MET A 1 -14.16 -10.39 24.64
C MET A 1 -14.73 -10.15 23.26
N LYS A 2 -14.63 -8.92 22.70
CA LYS A 2 -15.05 -8.65 21.32
C LYS A 2 -14.27 -9.55 20.38
N ASN A 3 -14.94 -10.10 19.38
CA ASN A 3 -14.34 -11.01 18.39
C ASN A 3 -13.25 -10.25 17.61
N LYS A 4 -11.98 -10.59 17.82
CA LYS A 4 -10.81 -9.93 17.18
C LYS A 4 -10.44 -10.59 15.83
N THR A 5 -11.43 -11.16 15.13
CA THR A 5 -11.18 -11.80 13.83
C THR A 5 -11.02 -10.77 12.71
N ILE A 6 -9.97 -10.91 11.91
CA ILE A 6 -9.63 -10.01 10.81
C ILE A 6 -9.63 -10.77 9.49
N THR A 7 -10.29 -10.21 8.48
CA THR A 7 -10.06 -10.57 7.06
C THR A 7 -9.10 -9.57 6.43
N ALA A 8 -7.95 -10.02 5.95
CA ALA A 8 -7.15 -9.24 5.01
C ALA A 8 -7.73 -9.40 3.60
N VAL A 9 -8.19 -8.31 3.01
CA VAL A 9 -8.68 -8.29 1.64
C VAL A 9 -7.64 -7.70 0.71
N ILE A 10 -7.32 -8.43 -0.36
CA ILE A 10 -6.44 -8.01 -1.45
C ILE A 10 -7.32 -7.72 -2.66
N PRO A 11 -7.66 -6.44 -2.92
CA PRO A 11 -8.45 -6.07 -4.08
C PRO A 11 -7.54 -5.92 -5.30
N VAL A 12 -7.73 -6.78 -6.29
CA VAL A 12 -7.02 -6.70 -7.57
C VAL A 12 -8.00 -6.75 -8.73
N LYS A 13 -7.65 -6.19 -9.87
CA LYS A 13 -8.46 -6.23 -11.09
C LYS A 13 -7.60 -6.60 -12.30
N ALA A 14 -8.24 -7.18 -13.32
CA ALA A 14 -7.57 -7.62 -14.55
C ALA A 14 -6.84 -6.47 -15.24
N ASN A 15 -7.51 -5.33 -15.35
CA ASN A 15 -7.01 -4.18 -16.09
C ASN A 15 -6.59 -3.05 -15.17
N SER A 16 -5.44 -2.45 -15.46
CA SER A 16 -4.95 -1.22 -14.85
C SER A 16 -4.64 -0.23 -15.97
N MET A 17 -5.23 0.97 -15.93
CA MET A 17 -5.08 1.97 -17.00
C MET A 17 -3.68 2.55 -17.07
N ARG A 18 -3.07 2.89 -15.91
CA ARG A 18 -1.76 3.55 -15.84
C ARG A 18 -0.59 2.58 -16.06
N LEU A 19 -0.73 1.33 -15.63
CA LEU A 19 0.32 0.32 -15.73
C LEU A 19 -0.32 -1.05 -16.06
N PRO A 20 -0.38 -1.44 -17.34
CA PRO A 20 -1.01 -2.70 -17.76
C PRO A 20 -0.42 -3.91 -17.04
N GLY A 21 -1.30 -4.82 -16.59
CA GLY A 21 -0.89 -6.02 -15.86
C GLY A 21 -0.29 -5.76 -14.47
N LYS A 22 -0.43 -4.54 -13.92
CA LYS A 22 0.20 -4.08 -12.69
C LYS A 22 0.22 -5.14 -11.58
N ASN A 23 -0.92 -5.75 -11.29
CA ASN A 23 -1.06 -6.66 -10.16
C ASN A 23 -0.25 -7.95 -10.27
N THR A 24 0.19 -8.31 -11.48
CA THR A 24 0.99 -9.50 -11.77
C THR A 24 2.40 -9.19 -12.27
N LEU A 25 2.84 -7.93 -12.16
CA LEU A 25 4.23 -7.56 -12.50
C LEU A 25 5.21 -8.33 -11.61
N PRO A 26 6.37 -8.75 -12.16
CA PRO A 26 7.39 -9.46 -11.40
C PRO A 26 7.84 -8.68 -10.18
N PHE A 27 7.81 -9.31 -9.00
CA PHE A 27 8.29 -8.70 -7.76
C PHE A 27 8.80 -9.78 -6.79
N GLY A 28 9.95 -9.52 -6.17
CA GLY A 28 10.58 -10.49 -5.30
C GLY A 28 10.89 -11.79 -6.04
N ARG A 29 10.39 -12.91 -5.53
CA ARG A 29 10.56 -14.24 -6.13
C ARG A 29 9.40 -14.65 -7.05
N SER A 30 8.40 -13.79 -7.24
CA SER A 30 7.18 -14.12 -7.97
C SER A 30 6.59 -12.90 -8.69
N ASN A 31 5.42 -12.45 -8.28
CA ASN A 31 4.75 -11.24 -8.75
C ASN A 31 4.12 -10.47 -7.57
N LEU A 32 3.63 -9.27 -7.81
CA LEU A 32 3.07 -8.41 -6.76
C LEU A 32 1.93 -9.07 -5.97
N LEU A 33 1.02 -9.81 -6.64
CA LEU A 33 -0.08 -10.50 -5.97
C LEU A 33 0.42 -11.62 -5.04
N LEU A 34 1.25 -12.52 -5.55
CA LEU A 34 1.77 -13.64 -4.77
C LEU A 34 2.74 -13.16 -3.67
N HIS A 35 3.49 -12.09 -3.93
CA HIS A 35 4.33 -11.44 -2.92
C HIS A 35 3.48 -10.93 -1.75
N LYS A 36 2.38 -10.19 -2.04
CA LYS A 36 1.46 -9.69 -1.01
C LYS A 36 0.79 -10.83 -0.23
N ILE A 37 0.34 -11.88 -0.90
CA ILE A 37 -0.21 -13.08 -0.24
C ILE A 37 0.83 -13.69 0.71
N GLY A 38 2.08 -13.83 0.26
CA GLY A 38 3.19 -14.33 1.08
C GLY A 38 3.39 -13.50 2.35
N GLN A 39 3.46 -12.17 2.22
CA GLN A 39 3.59 -11.25 3.36
C GLN A 39 2.46 -11.43 4.39
N LEU A 40 1.21 -11.50 3.94
CA LEU A 40 0.06 -11.62 4.84
C LEU A 40 -0.02 -12.99 5.52
N LYS A 41 0.45 -14.06 4.89
CA LYS A 41 0.50 -15.41 5.48
C LYS A 41 1.48 -15.52 6.65
N GLU A 42 2.45 -14.62 6.77
CA GLU A 42 3.37 -14.54 7.89
C GLU A 42 2.78 -13.79 9.12
N VAL A 43 1.56 -13.24 8.99
CA VAL A 43 0.90 -12.46 10.05
C VAL A 43 -0.16 -13.31 10.74
N SER A 44 0.18 -13.89 11.89
CA SER A 44 -0.69 -14.81 12.65
C SER A 44 -1.99 -14.18 13.17
N GLU A 45 -2.04 -12.85 13.27
CA GLU A 45 -3.21 -12.10 13.70
C GLU A 45 -4.31 -12.01 12.64
N ILE A 46 -4.00 -12.35 11.37
CA ILE A 46 -4.97 -12.41 10.27
C ILE A 46 -5.68 -13.75 10.30
N THR A 47 -7.01 -13.72 10.39
CA THR A 47 -7.85 -14.93 10.41
C THR A 47 -8.05 -15.51 9.01
N ASP A 48 -8.35 -14.64 8.05
CA ASP A 48 -8.58 -15.00 6.65
C ASP A 48 -7.87 -14.03 5.70
N ILE A 49 -7.31 -14.58 4.61
CA ILE A 49 -6.79 -13.80 3.49
C ILE A 49 -7.70 -14.06 2.29
N ILE A 50 -8.24 -13.00 1.71
CA ILE A 50 -9.17 -13.08 0.60
C ILE A 50 -8.71 -12.19 -0.55
N VAL A 51 -8.57 -12.77 -1.73
CA VAL A 51 -8.34 -12.04 -2.99
C VAL A 51 -9.68 -11.77 -3.66
N SER A 52 -10.01 -10.49 -3.87
CA SER A 52 -11.20 -10.10 -4.63
C SER A 52 -10.79 -9.63 -6.02
N SER A 53 -11.18 -10.38 -7.06
CA SER A 53 -10.80 -10.09 -8.45
C SER A 53 -11.90 -10.40 -9.45
N ASP A 54 -11.90 -9.66 -10.57
CA ASP A 54 -12.64 -9.94 -11.79
C ASP A 54 -11.88 -10.91 -12.73
N SER A 55 -10.60 -11.17 -12.47
CA SER A 55 -9.71 -12.05 -13.26
C SER A 55 -9.71 -13.48 -12.72
N ASP A 56 -10.09 -14.46 -13.54
CA ASP A 56 -10.00 -15.87 -13.16
C ASP A 56 -8.55 -16.30 -12.93
N VAL A 57 -7.62 -15.81 -13.74
CA VAL A 57 -6.18 -16.08 -13.58
C VAL A 57 -5.66 -15.64 -12.21
N MET A 58 -6.06 -14.46 -11.72
CA MET A 58 -5.65 -13.99 -10.39
C MET A 58 -6.32 -14.77 -9.26
N LEU A 59 -7.55 -15.24 -9.47
CA LEU A 59 -8.25 -16.11 -8.52
C LEU A 59 -7.58 -17.49 -8.44
N GLU A 60 -7.22 -18.08 -9.57
CA GLU A 60 -6.44 -19.33 -9.63
C GLU A 60 -5.09 -19.19 -8.94
N MET A 61 -4.38 -18.07 -9.15
CA MET A 61 -3.13 -17.77 -8.42
C MET A 61 -3.36 -17.74 -6.91
N ALA A 62 -4.44 -17.13 -6.45
CA ALA A 62 -4.78 -17.06 -5.03
C ALA A 62 -5.08 -18.45 -4.44
N GLU A 63 -5.85 -19.27 -5.14
CA GLU A 63 -6.19 -20.65 -4.75
C GLU A 63 -4.94 -21.53 -4.69
N HIS A 64 -4.08 -21.47 -5.70
CA HIS A 64 -2.80 -22.19 -5.70
C HIS A 64 -1.87 -21.71 -4.56
N ALA A 65 -1.96 -20.46 -4.18
CA ALA A 65 -1.24 -19.92 -3.01
C ALA A 65 -1.93 -20.29 -1.68
N GLY A 66 -3.03 -21.06 -1.69
CA GLY A 66 -3.74 -21.52 -0.49
C GLY A 66 -4.52 -20.43 0.23
N VAL A 67 -5.02 -19.43 -0.49
CA VAL A 67 -5.92 -18.38 0.03
C VAL A 67 -7.22 -18.34 -0.78
N LYS A 68 -8.29 -17.82 -0.19
CA LYS A 68 -9.61 -17.80 -0.81
C LYS A 68 -9.71 -16.71 -1.89
N GLY A 69 -10.17 -17.08 -3.08
CA GLY A 69 -10.60 -16.17 -4.13
C GLY A 69 -12.09 -15.82 -4.00
N ILE A 70 -12.45 -14.56 -4.27
CA ILE A 70 -13.86 -14.15 -4.45
C ILE A 70 -13.97 -13.46 -5.81
N LYS A 71 -14.78 -14.04 -6.70
CA LYS A 71 -15.07 -13.45 -8.01
C LYS A 71 -15.81 -12.13 -7.81
N ARG A 72 -15.17 -11.03 -8.22
CA ARG A 72 -15.77 -9.71 -8.23
C ARG A 72 -16.68 -9.59 -9.44
N PRO A 73 -17.97 -9.22 -9.27
CA PRO A 73 -18.81 -8.88 -10.40
C PRO A 73 -18.19 -7.76 -11.24
N GLU A 74 -18.26 -7.90 -12.57
CA GLU A 74 -17.62 -6.97 -13.53
C GLU A 74 -17.96 -5.51 -13.28
N LYS A 75 -19.22 -5.23 -12.94
CA LYS A 75 -19.67 -3.88 -12.59
C LYS A 75 -18.86 -3.19 -11.46
N TYR A 76 -18.22 -3.96 -10.57
CA TYR A 76 -17.38 -3.41 -9.49
C TYR A 76 -15.88 -3.36 -9.87
N ALA A 77 -15.51 -3.85 -11.06
CA ALA A 77 -14.19 -3.68 -11.65
C ALA A 77 -14.12 -2.43 -12.54
N ASP A 78 -15.27 -1.89 -12.95
CA ASP A 78 -15.39 -0.66 -13.70
C ASP A 78 -15.06 0.56 -12.81
N GLU A 79 -14.15 1.42 -13.28
CA GLU A 79 -13.72 2.64 -12.56
C GLU A 79 -14.79 3.74 -12.51
N SER A 80 -15.82 3.67 -13.35
CA SER A 80 -16.97 4.58 -13.29
C SER A 80 -17.87 4.33 -12.08
N VAL A 81 -17.80 3.15 -11.48
CA VAL A 81 -18.59 2.80 -10.29
C VAL A 81 -17.94 3.41 -9.04
N PRO A 82 -18.68 4.20 -8.25
CA PRO A 82 -18.15 4.78 -7.02
C PRO A 82 -17.55 3.74 -6.08
N PHE A 83 -16.37 4.03 -5.54
CA PHE A 83 -15.63 3.15 -4.64
C PHE A 83 -16.46 2.62 -3.47
N GLY A 84 -17.33 3.45 -2.89
CA GLY A 84 -18.23 3.05 -1.80
C GLY A 84 -19.17 1.88 -2.18
N ARG A 85 -19.61 1.78 -3.44
CA ARG A 85 -20.43 0.66 -3.90
C ARG A 85 -19.66 -0.67 -3.92
N PHE A 86 -18.39 -0.61 -4.30
CA PHE A 86 -17.51 -1.77 -4.21
C PHE A 86 -17.26 -2.19 -2.76
N LEU A 87 -17.08 -1.23 -1.84
CA LEU A 87 -16.95 -1.52 -0.41
C LEU A 87 -18.21 -2.15 0.18
N ASP A 88 -19.40 -1.67 -0.18
CA ASP A 88 -20.67 -2.28 0.24
C ASP A 88 -20.77 -3.75 -0.20
N TYR A 89 -20.38 -4.04 -1.45
CA TYR A 89 -20.31 -5.41 -1.95
C TYR A 89 -19.33 -6.25 -1.13
N LEU A 90 -18.12 -5.76 -0.87
CA LEU A 90 -17.14 -6.48 -0.07
C LEU A 90 -17.64 -6.74 1.35
N CYS A 91 -18.24 -5.75 2.00
CA CYS A 91 -18.82 -5.92 3.34
C CYS A 91 -19.89 -7.01 3.39
N ALA A 92 -20.63 -7.22 2.30
CA ALA A 92 -21.65 -8.27 2.23
C ALA A 92 -21.07 -9.69 2.10
N VAL A 93 -19.87 -9.84 1.51
CA VAL A 93 -19.29 -11.17 1.19
C VAL A 93 -18.13 -11.58 2.09
N LEU A 94 -17.50 -10.64 2.81
CA LEU A 94 -16.38 -10.94 3.69
C LEU A 94 -16.84 -11.50 5.03
N PRO A 95 -16.16 -12.54 5.59
CA PRO A 95 -16.66 -13.28 6.73
C PRO A 95 -16.54 -12.54 8.09
N ASN A 96 -15.41 -11.87 8.33
CA ASN A 96 -15.07 -11.37 9.67
C ASN A 96 -15.55 -9.95 9.94
N GLU A 97 -15.56 -9.57 11.23
CA GLU A 97 -16.03 -8.25 11.70
C GLU A 97 -15.06 -7.13 11.35
N HIS A 98 -13.75 -7.41 11.28
CA HIS A 98 -12.74 -6.42 11.00
C HIS A 98 -12.10 -6.70 9.63
N ILE A 99 -11.94 -5.66 8.84
CA ILE A 99 -11.36 -5.72 7.49
C ILE A 99 -10.04 -4.97 7.49
N LEU A 100 -8.98 -5.67 7.08
CA LEU A 100 -7.69 -5.09 6.74
C LEU A 100 -7.59 -4.99 5.22
N TRP A 101 -7.46 -3.78 4.71
CA TRP A 101 -7.25 -3.50 3.31
C TRP A 101 -5.76 -3.60 2.99
N ALA A 102 -5.36 -4.49 2.08
CA ALA A 102 -3.97 -4.75 1.74
C ALA A 102 -3.76 -4.66 0.23
N CYS A 103 -3.25 -3.53 -0.25
CA CYS A 103 -2.97 -3.32 -1.67
C CYS A 103 -1.69 -4.04 -2.10
N VAL A 104 -1.72 -4.68 -3.27
CA VAL A 104 -0.51 -5.24 -3.91
C VAL A 104 0.47 -4.15 -4.33
N THR A 105 -0.04 -2.94 -4.53
CA THR A 105 0.72 -1.76 -4.94
C THR A 105 1.62 -1.19 -3.83
N SER A 106 1.43 -1.65 -2.59
CA SER A 106 2.31 -1.34 -1.45
C SER A 106 3.19 -2.55 -1.08
N PRO A 107 4.09 -3.01 -1.97
CA PRO A 107 4.80 -4.29 -1.81
C PRO A 107 5.87 -4.28 -0.71
N LEU A 108 6.28 -3.09 -0.26
CA LEU A 108 7.31 -2.90 0.75
C LEU A 108 6.76 -2.82 2.20
N VAL A 109 5.45 -2.95 2.36
CA VAL A 109 4.81 -3.15 3.68
C VAL A 109 5.08 -4.57 4.15
N GLU A 110 6.00 -4.73 5.09
CA GLU A 110 6.46 -6.02 5.58
C GLU A 110 5.52 -6.63 6.65
N PRO A 111 5.57 -7.96 6.90
CA PRO A 111 4.71 -8.65 7.87
C PRO A 111 4.74 -8.03 9.27
N ALA A 112 5.91 -7.58 9.74
CA ALA A 112 6.07 -6.94 11.04
C ALA A 112 5.23 -5.66 11.18
N LEU A 113 5.10 -4.87 10.10
CA LEU A 113 4.28 -3.66 10.11
C LEU A 113 2.79 -3.98 10.16
N TYR A 114 2.32 -5.00 9.41
CA TYR A 114 0.93 -5.47 9.51
C TYR A 114 0.59 -5.93 10.93
N LYS A 115 1.46 -6.73 11.54
CA LYS A 115 1.31 -7.19 12.93
C LYS A 115 1.19 -6.01 13.90
N LYS A 116 2.12 -5.06 13.81
CA LYS A 116 2.12 -3.83 14.63
C LYS A 116 0.83 -3.03 14.42
N ALA A 117 0.40 -2.83 13.17
CA ALA A 117 -0.81 -2.08 12.85
C ALA A 117 -2.07 -2.74 13.43
N ILE A 118 -2.19 -4.08 13.37
CA ILE A 118 -3.31 -4.82 13.95
C ILE A 118 -3.36 -4.65 15.48
N GLN A 119 -2.22 -4.76 16.16
CA GLN A 119 -2.13 -4.58 17.60
C GLN A 119 -2.59 -3.17 18.00
N ILE A 120 -2.00 -2.14 17.37
CA ILE A 120 -2.35 -0.73 17.61
C ILE A 120 -3.82 -0.48 17.29
N TYR A 121 -4.35 -1.03 16.19
CA TYR A 121 -5.75 -0.86 15.81
C TYR A 121 -6.71 -1.30 16.93
N PHE A 122 -6.52 -2.48 17.51
CA PHE A 122 -7.38 -2.95 18.58
C PHE A 122 -7.24 -2.15 19.88
N GLU A 123 -6.04 -1.69 20.21
CA GLU A 123 -5.80 -0.80 21.34
C GLU A 123 -6.54 0.53 21.14
N LYS A 124 -6.39 1.13 19.95
CA LYS A 124 -6.98 2.44 19.63
C LYS A 124 -8.50 2.41 19.48
N LEU A 125 -9.08 1.28 19.09
CA LEU A 125 -10.55 1.12 19.15
C LEU A 125 -11.10 1.25 20.58
N GLU A 126 -10.35 0.81 21.59
CA GLU A 126 -10.74 0.94 23.01
C GLU A 126 -10.60 2.39 23.50
N GLU A 127 -9.72 3.18 22.87
CA GLU A 127 -9.55 4.61 23.15
C GLU A 127 -10.55 5.51 22.39
N GLY A 128 -11.45 4.91 21.57
CA GLY A 128 -12.49 5.64 20.85
C GLY A 128 -12.15 6.06 19.42
N TYR A 129 -11.00 5.63 18.87
CA TYR A 129 -10.75 5.71 17.44
C TYR A 129 -11.68 4.72 16.70
N ASP A 130 -12.00 5.00 15.45
CA ASP A 130 -12.95 4.21 14.67
C ASP A 130 -12.32 3.30 13.61
N SER A 131 -11.08 3.59 13.26
CA SER A 131 -10.29 2.90 12.23
C SER A 131 -8.80 3.19 12.41
N LEU A 132 -7.94 2.52 11.62
CA LEU A 132 -6.52 2.82 11.51
C LEU A 132 -6.16 3.00 10.05
N ILE A 133 -5.34 4.02 9.75
CA ILE A 133 -4.77 4.29 8.43
C ILE A 133 -3.28 4.55 8.54
N THR A 134 -2.54 4.27 7.45
CA THR A 134 -1.12 4.62 7.36
C THR A 134 -0.90 5.91 6.58
N LEU A 135 -0.02 6.76 7.11
CA LEU A 135 0.34 8.04 6.54
C LEU A 135 1.87 8.17 6.45
N GLU A 136 2.34 8.84 5.42
CA GLU A 136 3.73 9.31 5.34
C GLU A 136 3.80 10.80 5.68
N SER A 137 4.76 11.18 6.52
CA SER A 137 5.03 12.59 6.84
C SER A 137 5.89 13.23 5.75
N LYS A 138 5.41 14.31 5.14
CA LYS A 138 6.11 15.06 4.09
C LYS A 138 6.49 16.45 4.59
N GLN A 139 7.78 16.69 4.79
CA GLN A 139 8.34 18.01 5.06
C GLN A 139 8.95 18.57 3.78
N THR A 140 8.11 19.02 2.86
CA THR A 140 8.49 19.62 1.58
C THR A 140 7.54 20.75 1.21
N PHE A 141 7.86 21.51 0.18
CA PHE A 141 7.06 22.63 -0.29
C PHE A 141 5.89 22.14 -1.16
N PHE A 142 4.67 22.48 -0.75
CA PHE A 142 3.46 22.19 -1.52
C PHE A 142 2.84 23.48 -2.05
N MET A 143 2.35 23.41 -3.29
CA MET A 143 1.60 24.48 -3.95
C MET A 143 0.35 23.91 -4.61
N ASP A 144 -0.70 24.72 -4.66
CA ASP A 144 -1.87 24.51 -5.53
C ASP A 144 -1.96 25.61 -6.58
N ASN A 145 -3.06 25.67 -7.29
CA ASN A 145 -3.31 26.71 -8.30
C ASN A 145 -3.44 28.12 -7.71
N ASN A 146 -3.62 28.26 -6.40
CA ASN A 146 -3.76 29.54 -5.70
C ASN A 146 -2.43 29.99 -5.07
N GLY A 147 -1.41 29.13 -5.03
CA GLY A 147 -0.09 29.43 -4.49
C GLY A 147 0.41 28.45 -3.42
N PRO A 148 1.33 28.90 -2.54
CA PRO A 148 1.90 28.07 -1.48
C PRO A 148 0.85 27.58 -0.48
N ILE A 149 0.88 26.26 -0.16
CA ILE A 149 -0.03 25.64 0.82
C ILE A 149 0.58 25.72 2.24
N ASN A 150 1.86 25.33 2.38
CA ASN A 150 2.50 25.13 3.70
C ASN A 150 3.76 25.95 3.91
N PHE A 151 4.05 26.93 3.07
CA PHE A 151 5.22 27.80 3.24
C PHE A 151 4.91 29.26 2.87
N LYS A 152 5.75 30.17 3.36
CA LYS A 152 5.70 31.60 3.00
C LYS A 152 6.82 31.92 2.02
N THR A 153 6.59 32.85 1.13
CA THR A 153 7.60 33.43 0.24
C THR A 153 8.21 34.71 0.83
N GLY A 154 9.32 35.18 0.27
CA GLY A 154 9.98 36.42 0.70
C GLY A 154 10.82 36.25 1.96
N LEU A 155 10.92 37.31 2.78
CA LEU A 155 11.80 37.36 3.94
C LEU A 155 11.46 36.34 5.04
N GLU A 156 10.25 35.81 5.08
CA GLU A 156 9.80 34.81 6.05
C GLU A 156 9.95 33.36 5.55
N HIS A 157 10.55 33.17 4.37
CA HIS A 157 10.76 31.83 3.83
C HIS A 157 11.70 31.02 4.74
N LYS A 158 11.28 29.78 5.04
CA LYS A 158 12.06 28.81 5.81
C LYS A 158 12.43 27.61 4.95
N ASN A 159 13.56 26.98 5.24
CA ASN A 159 13.92 25.69 4.64
C ASN A 159 12.87 24.62 4.98
N SER A 160 12.77 23.61 4.14
CA SER A 160 11.74 22.56 4.26
C SER A 160 11.78 21.80 5.59
N GLU A 161 12.95 21.65 6.19
CA GLU A 161 13.15 21.00 7.51
C GLU A 161 12.47 21.72 8.69
N PHE A 162 12.11 23.00 8.51
CA PHE A 162 11.39 23.81 9.51
C PHE A 162 9.90 23.97 9.21
N LEU A 163 9.39 23.27 8.20
CA LEU A 163 7.96 23.31 7.87
C LEU A 163 7.18 22.32 8.75
N GLU A 164 5.95 22.69 9.06
CA GLU A 164 4.99 21.72 9.59
C GLU A 164 4.72 20.63 8.54
N PRO A 165 4.73 19.33 8.92
CA PRO A 165 4.54 18.26 7.98
C PRO A 165 3.11 18.25 7.44
N ILE A 166 2.98 17.94 6.14
CA ILE A 166 1.74 17.51 5.52
C ILE A 166 1.78 15.99 5.41
N TYR A 167 0.63 15.35 5.62
CA TYR A 167 0.55 13.90 5.64
C TYR A 167 -0.03 13.37 4.33
N HIS A 168 0.73 12.49 3.70
CA HIS A 168 0.30 11.73 2.53
C HIS A 168 -0.38 10.43 2.97
N PHE A 169 -1.61 10.19 2.51
CA PHE A 169 -2.32 8.94 2.73
C PHE A 169 -1.75 7.86 1.82
N THR A 170 -1.07 6.87 2.40
CA THR A 170 -0.31 5.86 1.64
C THR A 170 -1.17 4.72 1.10
N ASN A 171 -2.38 4.54 1.65
CA ASN A 171 -3.25 3.38 1.38
C ASN A 171 -2.60 2.00 1.60
N GLY A 172 -1.43 1.95 2.27
CA GLY A 172 -0.67 0.72 2.50
C GLY A 172 -1.35 -0.24 3.48
N ILE A 173 -1.89 0.31 4.59
CA ILE A 173 -2.69 -0.43 5.56
C ILE A 173 -3.88 0.43 5.99
N ASN A 174 -5.08 -0.11 5.82
CA ASN A 174 -6.30 0.47 6.40
C ASN A 174 -7.04 -0.65 7.14
N ILE A 175 -7.45 -0.40 8.38
CA ILE A 175 -8.19 -1.37 9.18
C ILE A 175 -9.42 -0.71 9.77
N ALA A 176 -10.59 -1.31 9.58
CA ALA A 176 -11.83 -0.80 10.14
C ALA A 176 -12.84 -1.93 10.42
N PRO A 177 -13.83 -1.70 11.32
CA PRO A 177 -14.95 -2.61 11.49
C PRO A 177 -15.82 -2.63 10.22
N LYS A 178 -16.15 -3.81 9.73
CA LYS A 178 -16.96 -4.04 8.53
C LYS A 178 -18.28 -3.24 8.53
N ARG A 179 -19.00 -3.24 9.65
CA ARG A 179 -20.25 -2.47 9.82
C ARG A 179 -20.05 -0.96 9.63
N ASN A 180 -18.88 -0.46 10.03
CA ASN A 180 -18.56 0.96 9.91
C ASN A 180 -18.18 1.32 8.48
N ILE A 181 -17.40 0.47 7.78
CA ILE A 181 -17.09 0.61 6.35
C ILE A 181 -18.38 0.72 5.54
N HIS A 182 -19.35 -0.16 5.79
CA HIS A 182 -20.66 -0.11 5.15
C HIS A 182 -21.41 1.20 5.45
N LYS A 183 -21.37 1.68 6.70
CA LYS A 183 -22.01 2.93 7.10
C LYS A 183 -21.37 4.16 6.46
N TRP A 184 -20.06 4.17 6.34
CA TRP A 184 -19.30 5.31 5.79
C TRP A 184 -19.18 5.27 4.26
N HIS A 185 -19.42 4.10 3.66
CA HIS A 185 -19.09 3.83 2.26
C HIS A 185 -17.63 4.14 1.94
N TYR A 186 -16.75 3.97 2.95
CA TYR A 186 -15.32 4.22 2.84
C TYR A 186 -14.52 3.29 3.76
N ASN A 187 -13.25 3.06 3.46
CA ASN A 187 -12.40 2.10 4.17
C ASN A 187 -11.79 2.63 5.49
N PHE A 188 -12.08 3.87 5.85
CA PHE A 188 -11.82 4.44 7.19
C PHE A 188 -12.88 5.48 7.54
N GLY A 189 -12.98 5.82 8.82
CA GLY A 189 -14.00 6.71 9.37
C GLY A 189 -13.51 8.14 9.64
N PRO A 190 -14.35 8.96 10.27
CA PRO A 190 -14.04 10.36 10.57
C PRO A 190 -12.97 10.54 11.66
N ASN A 191 -12.72 9.52 12.50
CA ASN A 191 -11.74 9.56 13.59
C ASN A 191 -10.71 8.41 13.50
N PRO A 192 -9.92 8.30 12.40
CA PRO A 192 -8.95 7.23 12.27
C PRO A 192 -7.72 7.47 13.14
N TYR A 193 -7.17 6.40 13.73
CA TYR A 193 -5.81 6.46 14.23
C TYR A 193 -4.84 6.56 13.07
N ARG A 194 -3.98 7.57 13.10
CA ARG A 194 -3.02 7.92 12.03
C ARG A 194 -1.66 7.33 12.36
N MET A 195 -1.36 6.16 11.82
CA MET A 195 -0.07 5.50 12.00
C MET A 195 0.93 6.04 10.98
N ILE A 196 1.98 6.70 11.46
CA ILE A 196 3.05 7.22 10.59
C ILE A 196 3.97 6.07 10.22
N VAL A 197 4.25 5.94 8.93
CA VAL A 197 5.17 4.97 8.33
C VAL A 197 6.36 5.68 7.69
N ASN A 198 7.46 4.96 7.48
CA ASN A 198 8.63 5.50 6.82
C ASN A 198 8.45 5.57 5.29
N LYS A 199 9.40 6.18 4.60
CA LYS A 199 9.36 6.41 3.15
C LYS A 199 9.33 5.10 2.35
N LYS A 200 10.01 4.04 2.80
CA LYS A 200 10.01 2.72 2.16
C LYS A 200 8.64 2.06 2.28
N GLU A 201 8.07 2.06 3.48
CA GLU A 201 6.75 1.50 3.77
C GLU A 201 5.60 2.27 3.10
N ALA A 202 5.84 3.54 2.75
CA ALA A 202 4.88 4.43 2.10
C ALA A 202 4.81 4.26 0.57
N VAL A 203 5.68 3.45 -0.02
CA VAL A 203 5.70 3.25 -1.49
C VAL A 203 4.39 2.64 -1.97
N ASP A 204 3.76 3.31 -2.92
CA ASP A 204 2.58 2.84 -3.66
C ASP A 204 2.87 2.87 -5.17
N ILE A 205 2.69 1.75 -5.85
CA ILE A 205 2.99 1.61 -7.29
C ILE A 205 1.78 2.05 -8.09
N ASP A 206 1.87 3.22 -8.68
CA ASP A 206 0.86 3.75 -9.57
C ASP A 206 1.28 3.71 -11.03
N ASP A 207 2.55 3.94 -11.30
CA ASP A 207 3.13 3.96 -12.64
C ASP A 207 4.46 3.18 -12.73
N ILE A 208 5.14 3.29 -13.88
CA ILE A 208 6.39 2.58 -14.13
C ILE A 208 7.55 3.10 -13.27
N TYR A 209 7.55 4.39 -12.92
CA TYR A 209 8.61 4.98 -12.10
C TYR A 209 8.50 4.49 -10.65
N ASP A 210 7.28 4.43 -10.12
CA ASP A 210 7.03 3.86 -8.79
C ASP A 210 7.46 2.40 -8.73
N TYR A 211 7.12 1.61 -9.78
CA TYR A 211 7.52 0.21 -9.86
C TYR A 211 9.04 0.03 -9.86
N VAL A 212 9.77 0.81 -10.64
CA VAL A 212 11.25 0.77 -10.67
C VAL A 212 11.82 1.17 -9.31
N CYS A 213 11.28 2.22 -8.67
CA CYS A 213 11.68 2.63 -7.32
C CYS A 213 11.42 1.52 -6.29
N ALA A 214 10.24 0.88 -6.33
CA ALA A 214 9.90 -0.21 -5.44
C ALA A 214 10.85 -1.41 -5.60
N LEU A 215 11.19 -1.79 -6.84
CA LEU A 215 12.17 -2.84 -7.12
C LEU A 215 13.56 -2.51 -6.57
N ALA A 216 14.02 -1.28 -6.77
CA ALA A 216 15.32 -0.84 -6.27
C ALA A 216 15.37 -0.89 -4.73
N MET A 217 14.33 -0.41 -4.05
CA MET A 217 14.24 -0.45 -2.58
C MET A 217 14.13 -1.88 -2.05
N TYR A 218 13.42 -2.77 -2.76
CA TYR A 218 13.31 -4.18 -2.40
C TYR A 218 14.67 -4.90 -2.48
N GLN A 219 15.48 -4.57 -3.50
CA GLN A 219 16.82 -5.16 -3.69
C GLN A 219 17.87 -4.62 -2.72
N MET A 220 17.59 -3.48 -2.09
CA MET A 220 18.48 -2.82 -1.13
C MET A 220 17.76 -2.58 0.20
N PRO A 221 17.42 -3.64 0.96
CA PRO A 221 16.62 -3.50 2.18
C PRO A 221 17.28 -2.62 3.24
N ASP A 222 18.62 -2.61 3.29
CA ASP A 222 19.42 -1.92 4.31
C ASP A 222 19.90 -0.53 3.84
N ILE A 223 19.23 0.07 2.84
CA ILE A 223 19.68 1.33 2.23
C ILE A 223 19.76 2.48 3.25
N GLU A 224 18.92 2.47 4.28
CA GLU A 224 18.88 3.50 5.32
C GLU A 224 20.06 3.40 6.30
N ASP A 225 20.65 2.21 6.43
CA ASP A 225 21.78 1.93 7.32
C ASP A 225 23.15 2.11 6.61
N LEU A 226 23.15 2.31 5.29
CA LEU A 226 24.37 2.43 4.51
C LEU A 226 24.93 3.84 4.51
N THR A 227 26.23 3.96 4.74
CA THR A 227 26.96 5.21 4.41
C THR A 227 26.93 5.45 2.90
N TYR A 228 27.11 6.72 2.49
CA TYR A 228 27.15 7.08 1.06
C TYR A 228 28.20 6.26 0.30
N SER A 229 29.37 5.99 0.89
CA SER A 229 30.44 5.19 0.26
C SER A 229 30.04 3.73 0.04
N GLU A 230 29.35 3.13 1.00
CA GLU A 230 28.83 1.75 0.92
C GLU A 230 27.72 1.65 -0.11
N LEU A 231 26.81 2.63 -0.13
CA LEU A 231 25.76 2.71 -1.13
C LEU A 231 26.33 2.75 -2.55
N ILE A 232 27.30 3.63 -2.81
CA ILE A 232 27.96 3.73 -4.13
C ILE A 232 28.64 2.41 -4.49
N LYS A 233 29.37 1.79 -3.55
CA LYS A 233 29.99 0.47 -3.80
C LYS A 233 28.94 -0.58 -4.15
N LYS A 234 27.84 -0.66 -3.41
CA LYS A 234 26.75 -1.63 -3.63
C LYS A 234 26.08 -1.42 -4.99
N MET A 235 25.82 -0.16 -5.38
CA MET A 235 25.25 0.18 -6.68
C MET A 235 26.22 -0.14 -7.85
N CYS A 236 27.53 0.05 -7.67
CA CYS A 236 28.52 -0.20 -8.71
C CYS A 236 28.94 -1.68 -8.80
N SER A 237 28.87 -2.45 -7.71
CA SER A 237 29.24 -3.87 -7.65
C SER A 237 28.09 -4.82 -8.00
N GLY A 238 26.86 -4.42 -7.75
CA GLY A 238 25.68 -5.15 -8.21
C GLY A 238 25.48 -4.94 -9.70
N GLY A 239 25.70 -5.97 -10.53
CA GLY A 239 25.72 -5.94 -12.00
C GLY A 239 24.44 -5.48 -12.72
N GLY A 240 23.82 -4.40 -12.28
CA GLY A 240 22.55 -3.87 -12.78
C GLY A 240 22.63 -2.66 -13.71
N ILE A 241 23.73 -1.94 -13.76
CA ILE A 241 23.91 -0.84 -14.71
C ILE A 241 24.95 -1.25 -15.75
N LYS A 242 24.52 -2.04 -16.75
CA LYS A 242 25.31 -2.18 -17.98
C LYS A 242 25.50 -0.79 -18.55
N LYS A 243 26.77 -0.27 -18.56
CA LYS A 243 27.13 0.94 -19.28
C LYS A 243 26.60 0.79 -20.70
N ARG A 244 25.68 1.64 -21.10
CA ARG A 244 25.32 1.80 -22.50
C ARG A 244 26.59 2.26 -23.23
N ASN A 245 27.25 1.35 -23.94
CA ASN A 245 28.31 1.71 -24.85
C ASN A 245 27.72 2.68 -25.87
N SER A 246 28.05 3.95 -25.72
CA SER A 246 27.83 4.95 -26.75
C SER A 246 28.78 4.67 -27.90
N ARG A 247 28.45 3.72 -28.78
CA ARG A 247 29.01 3.71 -30.13
C ARG A 247 28.27 4.81 -30.88
N ARG A 248 28.83 5.99 -30.89
CA ARG A 248 28.60 6.94 -31.97
C ARG A 248 29.22 6.30 -33.23
N ALA A 249 28.37 5.94 -34.19
CA ALA A 249 28.79 5.69 -35.54
C ALA A 249 29.28 7.01 -36.15
N ALA A 250 30.42 6.95 -36.74
CA ALA A 250 30.95 7.97 -37.66
C ALA A 250 30.12 7.99 -38.95
#